data_f201e8a29ebdb264873414bcc2e12c4b
#
_entry.id   f201e8a29ebdb264873414bcc2e12c4b
#
_cell.length_a   1.000
_cell.length_b   1.000
_cell.length_c   1.000
_cell.angle_alpha   90.00
_cell.angle_beta   90.00
_cell.angle_gamma   90.00
#
_symmetry.space_group_name_H-M   'P 1'
#
loop_
_entity.id
_entity.type
_entity.pdbx_description
1 polymer ?
#
loop_
_entity_poly.entity_id
_entity_poly.type
_entity_poly.pdbx_seq_one_letter_code
_entity_poly.pdbx_strand_id
1 'polypeptide(L)'
;MKRLHKYLAIAAGVTLLTLPACKKDFLETSSTTSLGDKQAEGTQEGLLGIVNGLHSMMYAYNFGQGFGAGAPSLNLRLDLMSDDVINTQPASLREYTYLGAHNERGDDVINFRAWDFYYTLIQHTNIAIRGFKNTLTEDQRKDKKIRYSAGEAYAFRAYAYHQLVQLFAKRYNASTAASDPGVVMRTDEATNAQLYEKARRGTVAEAYELIESDLKMAMETLKDLDQNNSRNHLRYSTVCGIAARVALCKSDWAAAETYAKEAIANANSKLQVGEELLDGFNDYTANEWMWGYRYAETQNQGYGTFLATYSTNFDNGWQDHFRFAVNRNIFDQLGTNDVRRKWWYCYDQDQNIPEDVDAGYLPLISGTPGFEITGQCMKYRVQNHASSKGDVLIMRLGEMYYIQAEAEARQGKDAAAQTTLYTVVKTRDADFVQPTETGDALIEKIFLHKRLDLLFEGVRFFDM
;
A
#
# COMPACT_ATOMS: atom_id res chain seq x y z
N MET A 1 -74.93 22.83 -32.68
CA MET A 1 -73.46 22.88 -32.67
C MET A 1 -72.84 23.37 -31.36
N LYS A 2 -73.26 24.49 -30.77
CA LYS A 2 -72.65 25.05 -29.52
C LYS A 2 -72.72 24.13 -28.28
N ARG A 3 -73.69 23.25 -28.15
CA ARG A 3 -73.78 22.27 -27.02
C ARG A 3 -72.79 21.09 -27.16
N LEU A 4 -72.54 20.64 -28.38
CA LEU A 4 -71.62 19.51 -28.63
C LEU A 4 -70.18 19.90 -28.31
N HIS A 5 -69.77 21.16 -28.60
CA HIS A 5 -68.41 21.64 -28.28
C HIS A 5 -68.20 21.80 -26.78
N LYS A 6 -69.23 22.06 -25.97
CA LYS A 6 -69.09 22.11 -24.50
C LYS A 6 -68.84 20.72 -23.91
N TYR A 7 -69.51 19.69 -24.39
CA TYR A 7 -69.29 18.31 -23.93
C TYR A 7 -67.95 17.72 -24.38
N LEU A 8 -67.50 18.10 -25.58
CA LEU A 8 -66.16 17.77 -26.05
C LEU A 8 -65.05 18.46 -25.23
N ALA A 9 -65.24 19.69 -24.84
CA ALA A 9 -64.29 20.44 -24.00
C ALA A 9 -64.24 19.86 -22.55
N ILE A 10 -65.37 19.42 -22.01
CA ILE A 10 -65.43 18.77 -20.69
C ILE A 10 -64.81 17.37 -20.75
N ALA A 11 -65.09 16.61 -21.80
CA ALA A 11 -64.45 15.29 -21.97
C ALA A 11 -62.93 15.39 -22.15
N ALA A 12 -62.42 16.36 -22.90
CA ALA A 12 -60.98 16.62 -23.05
C ALA A 12 -60.34 17.07 -21.74
N GLY A 13 -61.02 17.85 -20.90
CA GLY A 13 -60.55 18.31 -19.59
C GLY A 13 -60.45 17.16 -18.57
N VAL A 14 -61.41 16.22 -18.60
CA VAL A 14 -61.39 15.04 -17.72
C VAL A 14 -60.32 14.04 -18.11
N THR A 15 -60.05 13.89 -19.44
CA THR A 15 -58.99 12.96 -19.91
C THR A 15 -57.58 13.48 -19.59
N LEU A 16 -57.37 14.81 -19.46
CA LEU A 16 -56.07 15.36 -19.03
C LEU A 16 -55.79 15.19 -17.54
N LEU A 17 -56.82 14.91 -16.69
CA LEU A 17 -56.63 14.72 -15.26
C LEU A 17 -56.32 13.27 -14.85
N THR A 18 -56.37 12.32 -15.79
CA THR A 18 -56.10 10.91 -15.54
C THR A 18 -54.77 10.40 -16.06
N LEU A 19 -53.85 11.31 -16.42
CA LEU A 19 -52.49 10.92 -16.69
C LEU A 19 -51.87 10.42 -15.37
N PRO A 20 -51.46 9.16 -15.30
CA PRO A 20 -50.82 8.66 -14.10
C PRO A 20 -49.54 9.52 -13.91
N ALA A 21 -49.52 10.30 -12.82
CA ALA A 21 -48.30 10.98 -12.38
C ALA A 21 -47.23 9.90 -12.27
N CYS A 22 -46.12 10.07 -12.98
CA CYS A 22 -44.97 9.20 -12.85
C CYS A 22 -44.70 8.95 -11.38
N LYS A 23 -44.80 7.71 -10.95
CA LYS A 23 -44.39 7.33 -9.60
C LYS A 23 -42.95 7.76 -9.41
N LYS A 24 -42.61 8.30 -8.25
CA LYS A 24 -41.25 8.68 -7.88
C LYS A 24 -40.24 7.55 -8.14
N ASP A 25 -40.68 6.30 -8.08
CA ASP A 25 -39.89 5.11 -8.33
C ASP A 25 -39.31 5.00 -9.76
N PHE A 26 -39.86 5.73 -10.75
CA PHE A 26 -39.34 5.71 -12.14
C PHE A 26 -38.01 6.45 -12.27
N LEU A 27 -37.68 7.35 -11.35
CA LEU A 27 -36.42 8.06 -11.32
C LEU A 27 -35.36 7.39 -10.43
N GLU A 28 -35.75 6.36 -9.68
CA GLU A 28 -34.82 5.53 -8.92
C GLU A 28 -34.34 4.37 -9.79
N THR A 29 -33.50 4.66 -10.76
CA THR A 29 -32.80 3.62 -11.54
C THR A 29 -31.66 3.06 -10.70
N SER A 30 -31.80 1.82 -10.24
CA SER A 30 -30.66 1.07 -9.73
C SER A 30 -29.82 0.60 -10.93
N SER A 31 -28.50 0.81 -10.86
CA SER A 31 -27.57 0.26 -11.84
C SER A 31 -27.70 -1.26 -11.85
N THR A 32 -27.91 -1.87 -13.02
CA THR A 32 -27.94 -3.32 -13.19
C THR A 32 -26.53 -3.93 -13.22
N THR A 33 -25.50 -3.11 -13.27
CA THR A 33 -24.09 -3.50 -13.39
C THR A 33 -23.25 -3.19 -12.14
N SER A 34 -23.80 -2.45 -11.17
CA SER A 34 -23.15 -2.16 -9.88
C SER A 34 -24.18 -2.29 -8.75
N LEU A 35 -23.77 -2.88 -7.63
CA LEU A 35 -24.57 -2.87 -6.41
C LEU A 35 -24.66 -1.43 -5.91
N GLY A 36 -25.88 -0.91 -5.74
CA GLY A 36 -26.06 0.38 -5.05
C GLY A 36 -25.62 0.27 -3.58
N ASP A 37 -25.15 1.38 -3.00
CA ASP A 37 -24.63 1.43 -1.63
C ASP A 37 -25.57 0.73 -0.61
N LYS A 38 -26.87 0.99 -0.68
CA LYS A 38 -27.89 0.37 0.20
C LYS A 38 -27.97 -1.17 0.05
N GLN A 39 -27.77 -1.68 -1.15
CA GLN A 39 -27.82 -3.11 -1.42
C GLN A 39 -26.52 -3.78 -0.98
N ALA A 40 -25.39 -3.08 -1.16
CA ALA A 40 -24.09 -3.51 -0.67
C ALA A 40 -24.00 -3.51 0.86
N GLU A 41 -24.54 -2.51 1.53
CA GLU A 41 -24.64 -2.44 2.99
C GLU A 41 -25.58 -3.49 3.58
N GLY A 42 -26.60 -3.94 2.84
CA GLY A 42 -27.72 -4.73 3.35
C GLY A 42 -27.51 -6.23 3.36
N THR A 43 -26.43 -6.75 2.76
CA THR A 43 -26.27 -8.20 2.57
C THR A 43 -24.86 -8.69 2.92
N GLN A 44 -24.74 -9.96 3.25
CA GLN A 44 -23.44 -10.61 3.47
C GLN A 44 -22.59 -10.60 2.20
N GLU A 45 -23.19 -10.89 1.06
CA GLU A 45 -22.55 -10.88 -0.25
C GLU A 45 -22.06 -9.47 -0.62
N GLY A 46 -22.82 -8.45 -0.27
CA GLY A 46 -22.41 -7.06 -0.46
C GLY A 46 -21.17 -6.70 0.35
N LEU A 47 -21.13 -7.06 1.63
CA LEU A 47 -19.96 -6.87 2.48
C LEU A 47 -18.71 -7.57 1.90
N LEU A 48 -18.85 -8.85 1.54
CA LEU A 48 -17.76 -9.61 0.91
C LEU A 48 -17.32 -8.97 -0.40
N GLY A 49 -18.25 -8.50 -1.23
CA GLY A 49 -17.95 -7.81 -2.48
C GLY A 49 -17.17 -6.51 -2.28
N ILE A 50 -17.55 -5.71 -1.28
CA ILE A 50 -16.84 -4.47 -0.95
C ILE A 50 -15.41 -4.77 -0.52
N VAL A 51 -15.21 -5.72 0.39
CA VAL A 51 -13.88 -6.05 0.91
C VAL A 51 -12.97 -6.63 -0.17
N ASN A 52 -13.51 -7.50 -1.05
CA ASN A 52 -12.76 -7.96 -2.23
C ASN A 52 -12.40 -6.79 -3.17
N GLY A 53 -13.28 -5.81 -3.31
CA GLY A 53 -13.01 -4.57 -4.03
C GLY A 53 -11.84 -3.77 -3.42
N LEU A 54 -11.77 -3.67 -2.08
CA LEU A 54 -10.65 -3.03 -1.39
C LEU A 54 -9.31 -3.71 -1.71
N HIS A 55 -9.28 -5.04 -1.67
CA HIS A 55 -8.08 -5.79 -2.07
C HIS A 55 -7.69 -5.51 -3.53
N SER A 56 -8.66 -5.51 -4.44
CA SER A 56 -8.42 -5.20 -5.85
C SER A 56 -7.87 -3.79 -6.05
N MET A 57 -8.36 -2.79 -5.31
CA MET A 57 -7.87 -1.43 -5.38
C MET A 57 -6.38 -1.32 -5.03
N MET A 58 -5.90 -2.12 -4.09
CA MET A 58 -4.50 -2.06 -3.63
C MET A 58 -3.47 -2.27 -4.74
N TYR A 59 -3.83 -2.95 -5.83
CA TYR A 59 -2.90 -3.23 -6.94
C TYR A 59 -3.45 -2.86 -8.32
N ALA A 60 -4.76 -2.62 -8.45
CA ALA A 60 -5.42 -2.38 -9.73
C ALA A 60 -6.01 -0.98 -9.87
N TYR A 61 -6.02 -0.15 -8.80
CA TYR A 61 -6.52 1.23 -8.90
C TYR A 61 -5.63 2.04 -9.86
N ASN A 62 -6.17 2.36 -11.02
CA ASN A 62 -5.39 2.96 -12.10
C ASN A 62 -5.28 4.48 -11.92
N PHE A 63 -4.06 4.97 -11.75
CA PHE A 63 -3.74 6.41 -11.69
C PHE A 63 -3.55 7.06 -13.07
N GLY A 64 -3.75 6.31 -14.14
CA GLY A 64 -3.52 6.73 -15.50
C GLY A 64 -2.21 6.23 -16.08
N GLN A 65 -2.06 6.33 -17.40
CA GLN A 65 -0.88 5.87 -18.12
C GLN A 65 0.40 6.57 -17.61
N GLY A 66 1.43 5.80 -17.33
CA GLY A 66 2.71 6.29 -16.81
C GLY A 66 2.76 6.51 -15.29
N PHE A 67 1.64 6.30 -14.58
CA PHE A 67 1.60 6.49 -13.13
C PHE A 67 1.44 5.18 -12.36
N GLY A 68 1.29 4.07 -13.04
CA GLY A 68 1.14 2.77 -12.44
C GLY A 68 -0.21 2.55 -11.75
N ALA A 69 -0.28 1.56 -10.87
CA ALA A 69 -1.51 1.17 -10.21
C ALA A 69 -1.31 0.83 -8.72
N GLY A 70 -2.30 1.20 -7.92
CA GLY A 70 -2.42 0.83 -6.52
C GLY A 70 -1.36 1.41 -5.58
N ALA A 71 -1.34 0.91 -4.36
CA ALA A 71 -0.45 1.38 -3.30
C ALA A 71 1.06 1.30 -3.67
N PRO A 72 1.57 0.25 -4.32
CA PRO A 72 2.98 0.19 -4.68
C PRO A 72 3.43 1.31 -5.61
N SER A 73 2.55 1.79 -6.47
CA SER A 73 2.88 2.94 -7.33
C SER A 73 2.99 4.25 -6.58
N LEU A 74 2.29 4.39 -5.46
CA LEU A 74 2.48 5.51 -4.53
C LEU A 74 3.78 5.34 -3.73
N ASN A 75 4.10 4.11 -3.30
CA ASN A 75 5.34 3.82 -2.59
C ASN A 75 6.59 4.19 -3.41
N LEU A 76 6.57 3.92 -4.72
CA LEU A 76 7.64 4.40 -5.62
C LEU A 76 7.92 5.88 -5.45
N ARG A 77 6.85 6.65 -5.49
CA ARG A 77 6.98 8.10 -5.45
C ARG A 77 7.58 8.58 -4.14
N LEU A 78 7.24 7.90 -3.04
CA LEU A 78 7.84 8.15 -1.73
C LEU A 78 9.34 7.84 -1.74
N ASP A 79 9.74 6.75 -2.37
CA ASP A 79 11.16 6.42 -2.47
C ASP A 79 11.92 7.41 -3.37
N LEU A 80 11.30 7.91 -4.44
CA LEU A 80 11.87 8.97 -5.27
C LEU A 80 12.00 10.32 -4.54
N MET A 81 11.20 10.55 -3.52
CA MET A 81 11.32 11.71 -2.62
C MET A 81 12.33 11.49 -1.51
N SER A 82 12.90 10.28 -1.40
CA SER A 82 13.92 9.95 -0.42
C SER A 82 15.33 10.26 -0.93
N ASP A 83 16.33 10.07 -0.06
CA ASP A 83 17.75 10.25 -0.38
C ASP A 83 18.44 8.99 -0.93
N ASP A 84 17.71 7.88 -1.06
CA ASP A 84 18.26 6.57 -1.42
C ASP A 84 18.13 6.25 -2.91
N VAL A 85 17.18 6.86 -3.60
CA VAL A 85 16.88 6.62 -5.01
C VAL A 85 17.19 7.86 -5.84
N ILE A 86 17.92 7.65 -6.94
CA ILE A 86 18.28 8.72 -7.88
C ILE A 86 17.56 8.49 -9.20
N ASN A 87 16.83 9.47 -9.68
CA ASN A 87 16.33 9.50 -11.05
C ASN A 87 17.47 10.00 -11.98
N THR A 88 17.94 9.13 -12.86
CA THR A 88 19.08 9.42 -13.73
C THR A 88 18.70 10.02 -15.07
N GLN A 89 17.42 10.03 -15.44
CA GLN A 89 16.92 10.60 -16.69
C GLN A 89 15.79 11.61 -16.45
N PRO A 90 16.08 12.90 -16.38
CA PRO A 90 15.08 13.92 -16.08
C PRO A 90 14.10 14.24 -17.24
N ALA A 91 14.21 13.58 -18.40
CA ALA A 91 13.70 14.18 -19.64
C ALA A 91 12.24 13.90 -20.00
N SER A 92 11.58 12.84 -19.53
CA SER A 92 10.32 12.47 -20.15
C SER A 92 9.06 12.49 -19.29
N LEU A 93 9.14 12.26 -17.98
CA LEU A 93 8.01 12.52 -17.08
C LEU A 93 8.43 13.56 -16.03
N ARG A 94 7.91 14.75 -16.17
CA ARG A 94 8.14 15.87 -15.25
C ARG A 94 7.88 15.50 -13.80
N GLU A 95 6.89 14.64 -13.54
CA GLU A 95 6.55 14.16 -12.21
C GLU A 95 7.75 13.56 -11.46
N TYR A 96 8.45 12.61 -12.06
CA TYR A 96 9.60 11.97 -11.40
C TYR A 96 10.78 12.93 -11.17
N THR A 97 10.92 13.92 -12.06
CA THR A 97 11.93 14.97 -11.87
C THR A 97 11.56 15.90 -10.73
N TYR A 98 10.28 16.27 -10.61
CA TYR A 98 9.81 17.13 -9.52
C TYR A 98 9.91 16.43 -8.17
N LEU A 99 9.53 15.15 -8.09
CA LEU A 99 9.62 14.37 -6.86
C LEU A 99 11.06 14.29 -6.34
N GLY A 100 12.01 13.91 -7.21
CA GLY A 100 13.43 13.84 -6.83
C GLY A 100 14.06 15.19 -6.51
N ALA A 101 13.47 16.31 -6.96
CA ALA A 101 13.93 17.66 -6.67
C ALA A 101 13.16 18.34 -5.52
N HIS A 102 12.19 17.66 -4.91
CA HIS A 102 11.28 18.21 -3.88
C HIS A 102 10.61 19.53 -4.30
N ASN A 103 10.14 19.56 -5.54
CA ASN A 103 9.49 20.73 -6.15
C ASN A 103 7.97 20.59 -6.25
N GLU A 104 7.36 19.68 -5.49
CA GLU A 104 5.93 19.43 -5.50
C GLU A 104 5.17 20.64 -4.95
N ARG A 105 4.03 20.91 -5.58
CA ARG A 105 3.07 21.91 -5.13
C ARG A 105 1.84 21.23 -4.54
N GLY A 106 1.11 21.93 -3.69
CA GLY A 106 -0.11 21.40 -3.10
C GLY A 106 -1.22 21.02 -4.10
N ASP A 107 -1.15 21.55 -5.33
CA ASP A 107 -2.09 21.29 -6.44
C ASP A 107 -1.53 20.26 -7.46
N ASP A 108 -0.38 19.66 -7.20
CA ASP A 108 0.19 18.67 -8.07
C ASP A 108 -0.63 17.37 -8.09
N VAL A 109 -0.66 16.74 -9.26
CA VAL A 109 -1.45 15.54 -9.53
C VAL A 109 -1.13 14.38 -8.57
N ILE A 110 0.11 14.29 -8.10
CA ILE A 110 0.50 13.24 -7.16
C ILE A 110 -0.21 13.37 -5.81
N ASN A 111 -0.33 14.59 -5.30
CA ASN A 111 -1.03 14.88 -4.05
C ASN A 111 -2.52 14.53 -4.18
N PHE A 112 -3.14 14.93 -5.31
CA PHE A 112 -4.52 14.56 -5.60
C PHE A 112 -4.71 13.04 -5.64
N ARG A 113 -3.83 12.29 -6.30
CA ARG A 113 -3.94 10.84 -6.44
C ARG A 113 -3.81 10.09 -5.14
N ALA A 114 -2.83 10.45 -4.30
CA ALA A 114 -2.70 9.85 -2.98
C ALA A 114 -3.94 10.15 -2.11
N TRP A 115 -4.42 11.39 -2.14
CA TRP A 115 -5.64 11.79 -1.45
C TRP A 115 -6.86 11.00 -1.93
N ASP A 116 -7.11 10.98 -3.23
CA ASP A 116 -8.25 10.29 -3.87
C ASP A 116 -8.23 8.80 -3.56
N PHE A 117 -7.10 8.14 -3.72
CA PHE A 117 -6.94 6.71 -3.46
C PHE A 117 -7.28 6.34 -2.02
N TYR A 118 -6.65 6.99 -1.05
CA TYR A 118 -6.87 6.63 0.34
C TYR A 118 -8.27 7.02 0.84
N TYR A 119 -8.84 8.15 0.40
CA TYR A 119 -10.22 8.49 0.74
C TYR A 119 -11.24 7.58 0.05
N THR A 120 -10.95 7.07 -1.13
CA THR A 120 -11.79 6.06 -1.79
C THR A 120 -11.78 4.75 -1.00
N LEU A 121 -10.60 4.31 -0.52
CA LEU A 121 -10.52 3.17 0.41
C LEU A 121 -11.37 3.41 1.67
N ILE A 122 -11.24 4.59 2.30
CA ILE A 122 -12.01 4.96 3.49
C ILE A 122 -13.51 4.94 3.22
N GLN A 123 -13.96 5.46 2.09
CA GLN A 123 -15.36 5.44 1.71
C GLN A 123 -15.92 4.03 1.67
N HIS A 124 -15.24 3.11 0.98
CA HIS A 124 -15.68 1.73 0.87
C HIS A 124 -15.60 0.98 2.21
N THR A 125 -14.56 1.23 3.01
CA THR A 125 -14.47 0.64 4.36
C THR A 125 -15.60 1.12 5.27
N ASN A 126 -15.99 2.40 5.19
CA ASN A 126 -17.10 2.94 5.97
C ASN A 126 -18.44 2.28 5.60
N ILE A 127 -18.66 2.01 4.30
CA ILE A 127 -19.85 1.27 3.84
C ILE A 127 -19.84 -0.14 4.43
N ALA A 128 -18.72 -0.87 4.35
CA ALA A 128 -18.59 -2.22 4.88
C ALA A 128 -18.81 -2.27 6.40
N ILE A 129 -18.17 -1.36 7.16
CA ILE A 129 -18.28 -1.30 8.62
C ILE A 129 -19.70 -0.93 9.05
N ARG A 130 -20.34 0.02 8.36
CA ARG A 130 -21.74 0.40 8.63
C ARG A 130 -22.69 -0.76 8.39
N GLY A 131 -22.53 -1.46 7.28
CA GLY A 131 -23.30 -2.66 6.97
C GLY A 131 -23.15 -3.73 8.04
N PHE A 132 -21.92 -4.04 8.45
CA PHE A 132 -21.63 -5.00 9.52
C PHE A 132 -22.27 -4.58 10.85
N LYS A 133 -22.15 -3.32 11.26
CA LYS A 133 -22.64 -2.83 12.57
C LYS A 133 -24.16 -2.73 12.61
N ASN A 134 -24.77 -2.17 11.58
CA ASN A 134 -26.13 -1.65 11.65
C ASN A 134 -27.17 -2.42 10.83
N THR A 135 -26.73 -3.20 9.82
CA THR A 135 -27.65 -3.84 8.87
C THR A 135 -27.70 -5.35 9.04
N LEU A 136 -26.57 -6.00 9.26
CA LEU A 136 -26.52 -7.44 9.47
C LEU A 136 -27.10 -7.81 10.83
N THR A 137 -27.85 -8.93 10.87
CA THR A 137 -28.36 -9.51 12.11
C THR A 137 -27.21 -10.03 12.98
N GLU A 138 -27.47 -10.23 14.28
CA GLU A 138 -26.49 -10.80 15.19
C GLU A 138 -25.94 -12.16 14.72
N ASP A 139 -26.83 -13.01 14.20
CA ASP A 139 -26.41 -14.34 13.70
C ASP A 139 -25.56 -14.24 12.43
N GLN A 140 -25.89 -13.33 11.51
CA GLN A 140 -25.07 -13.06 10.34
C GLN A 140 -23.67 -12.55 10.72
N ARG A 141 -23.57 -11.69 11.75
CA ARG A 141 -22.29 -11.20 12.26
C ARG A 141 -21.42 -12.28 12.93
N LYS A 142 -21.99 -13.40 13.35
CA LYS A 142 -21.26 -14.56 13.90
C LYS A 142 -20.59 -15.41 12.82
N ASP A 143 -21.01 -15.30 11.56
CA ASP A 143 -20.37 -16.02 10.45
C ASP A 143 -18.89 -15.65 10.34
N LYS A 144 -18.04 -16.67 10.21
CA LYS A 144 -16.56 -16.48 10.20
C LYS A 144 -16.10 -15.63 9.05
N LYS A 145 -16.67 -15.78 7.84
CA LYS A 145 -16.27 -15.01 6.66
C LYS A 145 -16.66 -13.54 6.82
N ILE A 146 -17.86 -13.31 7.37
CA ILE A 146 -18.37 -11.95 7.62
C ILE A 146 -17.54 -11.24 8.68
N ARG A 147 -17.23 -11.93 9.78
CA ARG A 147 -16.33 -11.39 10.82
C ARG A 147 -14.96 -11.07 10.25
N TYR A 148 -14.41 -12.00 9.46
CA TYR A 148 -13.12 -11.82 8.82
C TYR A 148 -13.11 -10.57 7.94
N SER A 149 -14.10 -10.43 7.06
CA SER A 149 -14.22 -9.25 6.19
C SER A 149 -14.43 -7.95 6.97
N ALA A 150 -15.15 -7.98 8.08
CA ALA A 150 -15.28 -6.80 8.95
C ALA A 150 -13.93 -6.42 9.56
N GLY A 151 -13.14 -7.40 10.03
CA GLY A 151 -11.78 -7.17 10.52
C GLY A 151 -10.86 -6.57 9.47
N GLU A 152 -10.93 -7.06 8.23
CA GLU A 152 -10.19 -6.49 7.10
C GLU A 152 -10.63 -5.05 6.80
N ALA A 153 -11.94 -4.75 6.84
CA ALA A 153 -12.43 -3.39 6.60
C ALA A 153 -11.89 -2.39 7.64
N TYR A 154 -11.85 -2.75 8.93
CA TYR A 154 -11.21 -1.92 9.96
C TYR A 154 -9.72 -1.75 9.70
N ALA A 155 -9.01 -2.82 9.35
CA ALA A 155 -7.58 -2.76 9.06
C ALA A 155 -7.27 -1.87 7.84
N PHE A 156 -8.06 -1.94 6.77
CA PHE A 156 -7.92 -1.07 5.61
C PHE A 156 -8.18 0.39 5.95
N ARG A 157 -9.17 0.69 6.79
CA ARG A 157 -9.45 2.07 7.21
C ARG A 157 -8.29 2.63 8.02
N ALA A 158 -7.77 1.87 8.96
CA ALA A 158 -6.59 2.23 9.72
C ALA A 158 -5.37 2.47 8.81
N TYR A 159 -5.11 1.56 7.88
CA TYR A 159 -4.03 1.70 6.90
C TYR A 159 -4.19 2.99 6.08
N ALA A 160 -5.37 3.25 5.53
CA ALA A 160 -5.60 4.42 4.70
C ALA A 160 -5.45 5.73 5.47
N TYR A 161 -5.98 5.82 6.69
CA TYR A 161 -5.77 6.99 7.55
C TYR A 161 -4.33 7.17 7.98
N HIS A 162 -3.62 6.08 8.26
CA HIS A 162 -2.19 6.15 8.59
C HIS A 162 -1.38 6.73 7.43
N GLN A 163 -1.64 6.30 6.20
CA GLN A 163 -0.99 6.88 5.02
C GLN A 163 -1.33 8.36 4.85
N LEU A 164 -2.62 8.72 4.98
CA LEU A 164 -3.06 10.12 4.85
C LEU A 164 -2.42 11.02 5.89
N VAL A 165 -2.38 10.62 7.16
CA VAL A 165 -1.83 11.48 8.22
C VAL A 165 -0.33 11.67 8.06
N GLN A 166 0.39 10.66 7.59
CA GLN A 166 1.83 10.78 7.29
C GLN A 166 2.11 11.70 6.10
N LEU A 167 1.27 11.66 5.06
CA LEU A 167 1.47 12.44 3.83
C LEU A 167 0.99 13.89 3.95
N PHE A 168 -0.09 14.14 4.71
CA PHE A 168 -0.80 15.42 4.67
C PHE A 168 -0.89 16.14 6.02
N ALA A 169 -0.29 15.60 7.07
CA ALA A 169 -0.22 16.24 8.37
C ALA A 169 1.22 16.36 8.86
N LYS A 170 1.41 17.03 9.99
CA LYS A 170 2.69 17.01 10.66
C LYS A 170 2.99 15.64 11.24
N ARG A 171 4.27 15.29 11.30
CA ARG A 171 4.73 14.11 12.03
C ARG A 171 4.18 14.14 13.45
N TYR A 172 3.75 12.98 13.95
CA TYR A 172 3.23 12.86 15.32
C TYR A 172 4.24 13.38 16.36
N ASN A 173 3.76 14.26 17.21
CA ASN A 173 4.48 14.73 18.39
C ASN A 173 3.50 14.77 19.55
N ALA A 174 3.74 14.01 20.61
CA ALA A 174 2.83 13.87 21.74
C ALA A 174 2.47 15.22 22.40
N SER A 175 3.38 16.21 22.34
CA SER A 175 3.13 17.53 22.94
C SER A 175 2.24 18.44 22.09
N THR A 176 2.11 18.21 20.79
CA THR A 176 1.38 19.10 19.86
C THR A 176 0.27 18.40 19.08
N ALA A 177 0.23 17.07 19.06
CA ALA A 177 -0.71 16.28 18.26
C ALA A 177 -2.17 16.66 18.48
N ALA A 178 -2.56 17.08 19.70
CA ALA A 178 -3.91 17.51 20.01
C ALA A 178 -4.29 18.88 19.40
N SER A 179 -3.31 19.65 18.92
CA SER A 179 -3.51 20.95 18.27
C SER A 179 -3.06 21.01 16.83
N ASP A 180 -2.17 20.10 16.41
CA ASP A 180 -1.70 20.07 15.04
C ASP A 180 -2.81 19.59 14.09
N PRO A 181 -3.04 20.28 12.96
CA PRO A 181 -4.03 19.86 11.99
C PRO A 181 -3.68 18.49 11.41
N GLY A 182 -4.59 17.54 11.56
CA GLY A 182 -4.52 16.20 11.00
C GLY A 182 -5.10 16.12 9.59
N VAL A 183 -6.04 15.22 9.36
CA VAL A 183 -6.72 14.99 8.09
C VAL A 183 -8.23 15.10 8.25
N VAL A 184 -8.98 15.11 7.14
CA VAL A 184 -10.44 15.13 7.20
C VAL A 184 -10.94 13.78 7.70
N MET A 185 -11.64 13.79 8.84
CA MET A 185 -12.15 12.55 9.43
C MET A 185 -13.52 12.21 8.85
N ARG A 186 -13.65 11.05 8.24
CA ARG A 186 -14.88 10.47 7.71
C ARG A 186 -15.02 9.05 8.25
N THR A 187 -16.05 8.78 9.01
CA THR A 187 -16.30 7.47 9.63
C THR A 187 -17.59 6.84 9.10
N ASP A 188 -17.84 5.61 9.48
CA ASP A 188 -19.07 4.88 9.19
C ASP A 188 -20.34 5.52 9.80
N GLU A 189 -20.19 6.43 10.74
CA GLU A 189 -21.28 7.17 11.36
C GLU A 189 -21.74 8.39 10.56
N ALA A 190 -20.94 8.84 9.57
CA ALA A 190 -21.30 9.97 8.73
C ALA A 190 -22.53 9.67 7.87
N THR A 191 -23.54 10.54 7.91
CA THR A 191 -24.71 10.48 7.03
C THR A 191 -24.32 10.84 5.59
N ASN A 192 -25.14 10.41 4.62
CA ASN A 192 -24.93 10.77 3.22
C ASN A 192 -24.90 12.29 3.00
N ALA A 193 -25.70 13.06 3.75
CA ALA A 193 -25.66 14.52 3.69
C ALA A 193 -24.30 15.06 4.15
N GLN A 194 -23.75 14.53 5.24
CA GLN A 194 -22.46 14.96 5.78
C GLN A 194 -21.27 14.58 4.85
N LEU A 195 -21.42 13.57 4.00
CA LEU A 195 -20.37 13.20 3.03
C LEU A 195 -20.13 14.30 1.99
N TYR A 196 -21.16 15.10 1.65
CA TYR A 196 -21.07 16.19 0.68
C TYR A 196 -20.81 17.56 1.32
N GLU A 197 -20.83 17.64 2.65
CA GLU A 197 -20.53 18.88 3.36
C GLU A 197 -19.01 19.12 3.41
N LYS A 198 -18.63 20.41 3.42
CA LYS A 198 -17.24 20.80 3.69
C LYS A 198 -16.88 20.41 5.12
N ALA A 199 -16.01 19.42 5.26
CA ALA A 199 -15.51 19.01 6.56
C ALA A 199 -14.22 19.75 6.91
N ARG A 200 -14.02 20.01 8.19
CA ARG A 200 -12.75 20.48 8.72
C ARG A 200 -11.79 19.30 8.91
N ARG A 201 -10.51 19.59 8.91
CA ARG A 201 -9.51 18.62 9.37
C ARG A 201 -9.71 18.37 10.86
N GLY A 202 -9.61 17.10 11.26
CA GLY A 202 -9.38 16.76 12.65
C GLY A 202 -7.96 17.11 13.07
N THR A 203 -7.60 16.78 14.30
CA THR A 203 -6.23 16.88 14.79
C THR A 203 -5.42 15.63 14.46
N VAL A 204 -4.10 15.72 14.57
CA VAL A 204 -3.22 14.54 14.45
C VAL A 204 -3.57 13.49 15.52
N ALA A 205 -3.86 13.93 16.76
CA ALA A 205 -4.26 13.01 17.83
C ALA A 205 -5.54 12.25 17.49
N GLU A 206 -6.61 12.95 17.06
CA GLU A 206 -7.88 12.32 16.68
C GLU A 206 -7.69 11.30 15.53
N ALA A 207 -6.82 11.59 14.58
CA ALA A 207 -6.52 10.65 13.50
C ALA A 207 -5.85 9.37 14.02
N TYR A 208 -4.86 9.50 14.91
CA TYR A 208 -4.20 8.33 15.49
C TYR A 208 -5.09 7.56 16.45
N GLU A 209 -5.98 8.22 17.21
CA GLU A 209 -6.98 7.55 18.04
C GLU A 209 -7.91 6.66 17.20
N LEU A 210 -8.40 7.16 16.07
CA LEU A 210 -9.20 6.34 15.15
C LEU A 210 -8.40 5.18 14.57
N ILE A 211 -7.17 5.41 14.11
CA ILE A 211 -6.28 4.38 13.57
C ILE A 211 -6.07 3.27 14.59
N GLU A 212 -5.72 3.61 15.82
CA GLU A 212 -5.46 2.65 16.90
C GLU A 212 -6.73 1.88 17.30
N SER A 213 -7.89 2.56 17.36
CA SER A 213 -9.18 1.93 17.61
C SER A 213 -9.52 0.91 16.53
N ASP A 214 -9.35 1.26 15.25
CA ASP A 214 -9.60 0.37 14.14
C ASP A 214 -8.64 -0.82 14.12
N LEU A 215 -7.36 -0.61 14.37
CA LEU A 215 -6.38 -1.70 14.48
C LEU A 215 -6.71 -2.66 15.61
N LYS A 216 -7.13 -2.14 16.76
CA LYS A 216 -7.58 -2.95 17.88
C LYS A 216 -8.79 -3.82 17.50
N MET A 217 -9.82 -3.22 16.89
CA MET A 217 -11.00 -3.95 16.40
C MET A 217 -10.62 -5.01 15.37
N ALA A 218 -9.71 -4.69 14.45
CA ALA A 218 -9.23 -5.65 13.45
C ALA A 218 -8.49 -6.82 14.11
N MET A 219 -7.57 -6.55 15.02
CA MET A 219 -6.82 -7.60 15.73
C MET A 219 -7.73 -8.51 16.57
N GLU A 220 -8.65 -7.92 17.35
CA GLU A 220 -9.62 -8.67 18.16
C GLU A 220 -10.53 -9.56 17.28
N THR A 221 -10.89 -9.06 16.10
CA THR A 221 -11.77 -9.78 15.18
C THR A 221 -11.03 -10.92 14.45
N LEU A 222 -9.77 -10.72 14.09
CA LEU A 222 -9.01 -11.66 13.25
C LEU A 222 -8.22 -12.71 14.03
N LYS A 223 -7.89 -12.46 15.30
CA LYS A 223 -6.97 -13.31 16.09
C LYS A 223 -7.38 -14.78 16.14
N ASP A 224 -8.68 -15.05 16.33
CA ASP A 224 -9.21 -16.40 16.50
C ASP A 224 -9.81 -17.01 15.21
N LEU A 225 -9.66 -16.33 14.10
CA LEU A 225 -10.14 -16.82 12.82
C LEU A 225 -9.06 -17.62 12.12
N ASP A 226 -9.42 -18.86 11.71
CA ASP A 226 -8.55 -19.67 10.87
C ASP A 226 -8.31 -18.94 9.55
N GLN A 227 -7.11 -18.47 9.41
CA GLN A 227 -6.69 -17.64 8.30
C GLN A 227 -5.96 -18.56 7.34
N ASN A 228 -6.67 -19.05 6.35
CA ASN A 228 -6.04 -19.69 5.22
C ASN A 228 -4.78 -18.89 4.86
N ASN A 229 -3.63 -19.53 4.66
CA ASN A 229 -2.32 -18.92 4.40
C ASN A 229 -2.27 -17.94 3.21
N SER A 230 -3.40 -17.29 2.92
CA SER A 230 -3.59 -16.39 1.80
C SER A 230 -2.98 -15.03 2.11
N ARG A 231 -1.87 -14.72 1.47
CA ARG A 231 -1.16 -13.46 1.63
C ARG A 231 -1.82 -12.28 0.93
N ASN A 232 -2.87 -12.54 0.14
CA ASN A 232 -3.68 -11.49 -0.49
C ASN A 232 -4.83 -10.99 0.39
N HIS A 233 -4.88 -11.41 1.64
CA HIS A 233 -5.81 -10.94 2.66
C HIS A 233 -5.06 -10.37 3.87
N LEU A 234 -5.72 -9.47 4.61
CA LEU A 234 -5.19 -8.90 5.84
C LEU A 234 -5.36 -9.89 6.99
N ARG A 235 -4.30 -10.64 7.27
CA ARG A 235 -4.26 -11.58 8.40
C ARG A 235 -3.95 -10.83 9.71
N TYR A 236 -4.18 -11.50 10.85
CA TYR A 236 -3.81 -10.97 12.16
C TYR A 236 -2.35 -10.46 12.20
N SER A 237 -1.41 -11.25 11.67
CA SER A 237 0.00 -10.86 11.58
C SER A 237 0.24 -9.61 10.73
N THR A 238 -0.49 -9.46 9.63
CA THR A 238 -0.41 -8.27 8.77
C THR A 238 -0.95 -7.04 9.48
N VAL A 239 -2.05 -7.18 10.23
CA VAL A 239 -2.61 -6.08 11.04
C VAL A 239 -1.66 -5.70 12.17
N CYS A 240 -1.00 -6.67 12.83
CA CYS A 240 0.08 -6.39 13.78
C CYS A 240 1.24 -5.64 13.12
N GLY A 241 1.60 -5.98 11.87
CA GLY A 241 2.62 -5.26 11.10
C GLY A 241 2.22 -3.80 10.82
N ILE A 242 0.96 -3.55 10.45
CA ILE A 242 0.44 -2.17 10.31
C ILE A 242 0.49 -1.44 11.66
N ALA A 243 0.10 -2.10 12.75
CA ALA A 243 0.17 -1.53 14.10
C ALA A 243 1.61 -1.21 14.53
N ALA A 244 2.57 -2.05 14.15
CA ALA A 244 3.99 -1.79 14.39
C ALA A 244 4.48 -0.53 13.67
N ARG A 245 4.10 -0.34 12.40
CA ARG A 245 4.38 0.89 11.65
C ARG A 245 3.77 2.13 12.33
N VAL A 246 2.52 2.04 12.76
CA VAL A 246 1.81 3.13 13.46
C VAL A 246 2.50 3.50 14.77
N ALA A 247 2.83 2.51 15.59
CA ALA A 247 3.52 2.71 16.86
C ALA A 247 4.92 3.33 16.68
N LEU A 248 5.66 2.87 15.65
CA LEU A 248 6.96 3.41 15.28
C LEU A 248 6.87 4.91 14.95
N CYS A 249 5.89 5.31 14.10
CA CYS A 249 5.66 6.71 13.74
C CYS A 249 5.28 7.59 14.93
N LYS A 250 4.66 7.00 15.96
CA LYS A 250 4.33 7.70 17.22
C LYS A 250 5.50 7.77 18.19
N SER A 251 6.61 7.11 17.90
CA SER A 251 7.71 6.87 18.84
C SER A 251 7.27 6.10 20.10
N ASP A 252 6.21 5.29 19.98
CA ASP A 252 5.82 4.33 21.01
C ASP A 252 6.61 3.04 20.81
N TRP A 253 7.86 3.08 21.27
CA TRP A 253 8.82 2.02 21.05
C TRP A 253 8.39 0.70 21.69
N ALA A 254 7.73 0.74 22.84
CA ALA A 254 7.26 -0.47 23.53
C ALA A 254 6.13 -1.16 22.75
N ALA A 255 5.19 -0.39 22.23
CA ALA A 255 4.13 -0.91 21.38
C ALA A 255 4.67 -1.39 20.03
N ALA A 256 5.60 -0.65 19.40
CA ALA A 256 6.24 -1.03 18.15
C ALA A 256 6.96 -2.38 18.26
N GLU A 257 7.76 -2.58 19.33
CA GLU A 257 8.41 -3.86 19.62
C GLU A 257 7.38 -4.99 19.80
N THR A 258 6.33 -4.74 20.58
CA THR A 258 5.29 -5.74 20.87
C THR A 258 4.58 -6.17 19.58
N TYR A 259 4.11 -5.22 18.79
CA TYR A 259 3.40 -5.52 17.55
C TYR A 259 4.30 -6.15 16.48
N ALA A 260 5.56 -5.75 16.38
CA ALA A 260 6.51 -6.39 15.47
C ALA A 260 6.77 -7.86 15.85
N LYS A 261 6.95 -8.15 17.14
CA LYS A 261 7.08 -9.54 17.65
C LYS A 261 5.82 -10.38 17.39
N GLU A 262 4.64 -9.81 17.62
CA GLU A 262 3.36 -10.48 17.31
C GLU A 262 3.23 -10.74 15.81
N ALA A 263 3.61 -9.78 14.98
CA ALA A 263 3.60 -9.94 13.53
C ALA A 263 4.53 -11.08 13.09
N ILE A 264 5.76 -11.13 13.59
CA ILE A 264 6.74 -12.17 13.28
C ILE A 264 6.24 -13.55 13.75
N ALA A 265 5.74 -13.64 14.97
CA ALA A 265 5.31 -14.92 15.55
C ALA A 265 4.10 -15.54 14.83
N ASN A 266 3.23 -14.72 14.25
CA ASN A 266 1.98 -15.16 13.62
C ASN A 266 2.01 -15.06 12.07
N ALA A 267 3.12 -14.68 11.46
CA ALA A 267 3.19 -14.45 10.01
C ALA A 267 3.01 -15.70 9.17
N ASN A 268 3.35 -16.89 9.71
CA ASN A 268 3.51 -18.12 8.92
C ASN A 268 4.38 -17.87 7.67
N SER A 269 5.39 -17.03 7.85
CA SER A 269 6.38 -16.62 6.85
C SER A 269 7.77 -16.83 7.44
N LYS A 270 8.78 -16.96 6.58
CA LYS A 270 10.17 -17.12 6.99
C LYS A 270 11.02 -16.12 6.21
N LEU A 271 12.10 -15.65 6.83
CA LEU A 271 13.09 -14.87 6.11
C LEU A 271 13.64 -15.67 4.93
N GLN A 272 13.71 -15.03 3.77
CA GLN A 272 14.43 -15.55 2.62
C GLN A 272 15.94 -15.49 2.89
N VAL A 273 16.70 -16.45 2.39
CA VAL A 273 18.12 -16.59 2.69
C VAL A 273 18.93 -16.60 1.41
N GLY A 274 19.94 -15.76 1.34
CA GLY A 274 20.87 -15.71 0.20
C GLY A 274 20.14 -15.46 -1.12
N GLU A 275 20.35 -16.35 -2.08
CA GLU A 275 19.81 -16.21 -3.46
C GLU A 275 18.29 -16.31 -3.56
N GLU A 276 17.58 -16.80 -2.52
CA GLU A 276 16.12 -16.72 -2.49
C GLU A 276 15.61 -15.26 -2.60
N LEU A 277 16.43 -14.29 -2.20
CA LEU A 277 16.15 -12.86 -2.32
C LEU A 277 16.29 -12.31 -3.75
N LEU A 278 16.75 -13.13 -4.70
CA LEU A 278 16.90 -12.76 -6.10
C LEU A 278 15.74 -13.25 -6.97
N ASP A 279 14.60 -13.57 -6.38
CA ASP A 279 13.39 -14.07 -7.05
C ASP A 279 12.69 -13.02 -7.94
N GLY A 280 13.11 -11.75 -7.87
CA GLY A 280 12.53 -10.63 -8.63
C GLY A 280 11.31 -10.01 -7.97
N PHE A 281 10.98 -10.38 -6.73
CA PHE A 281 9.86 -9.82 -5.97
C PHE A 281 8.54 -9.80 -6.75
N ASN A 282 8.23 -10.89 -7.43
CA ASN A 282 7.09 -11.02 -8.33
C ASN A 282 6.27 -12.30 -8.12
N ASP A 283 6.51 -13.01 -7.02
CA ASP A 283 5.78 -14.21 -6.62
C ASP A 283 5.27 -14.07 -5.17
N TYR A 284 3.95 -13.95 -5.01
CA TYR A 284 3.32 -13.81 -3.70
C TYR A 284 3.47 -15.07 -2.81
N THR A 285 3.92 -16.18 -3.37
CA THR A 285 4.21 -17.41 -2.61
C THR A 285 5.58 -17.40 -1.95
N ALA A 286 6.45 -16.43 -2.28
CA ALA A 286 7.77 -16.27 -1.70
C ALA A 286 7.71 -16.23 -0.16
N ASN A 287 8.65 -16.93 0.48
CA ASN A 287 8.58 -17.24 1.92
C ASN A 287 8.47 -16.02 2.83
N GLU A 288 9.06 -14.89 2.45
CA GLU A 288 9.14 -13.70 3.30
C GLU A 288 7.90 -12.78 3.21
N TRP A 289 7.04 -12.99 2.23
CA TRP A 289 5.88 -12.13 2.03
C TRP A 289 4.84 -12.35 3.14
N MET A 290 4.39 -11.27 3.74
CA MET A 290 3.29 -11.22 4.71
C MET A 290 2.00 -10.74 4.06
N TRP A 291 2.09 -9.77 3.15
CA TRP A 291 0.97 -9.17 2.43
C TRP A 291 1.39 -8.81 1.03
N GLY A 292 0.63 -9.28 0.07
CA GLY A 292 0.85 -9.03 -1.34
C GLY A 292 -0.31 -9.56 -2.17
N TYR A 293 -0.29 -9.29 -3.45
CA TYR A 293 -1.39 -9.63 -4.34
C TYR A 293 -0.91 -10.43 -5.53
N ARG A 294 -1.65 -11.50 -5.81
CA ARG A 294 -1.46 -12.27 -7.02
C ARG A 294 -2.12 -11.54 -8.18
N TYR A 295 -1.36 -11.33 -9.23
CA TYR A 295 -1.84 -10.70 -10.44
C TYR A 295 -2.42 -11.75 -11.39
N ALA A 296 -3.75 -11.72 -11.63
CA ALA A 296 -4.38 -12.63 -12.59
C ALA A 296 -4.20 -12.12 -14.03
N GLU A 297 -4.08 -13.05 -14.99
CA GLU A 297 -3.90 -12.71 -16.42
C GLU A 297 -5.01 -11.81 -16.99
N THR A 298 -6.23 -12.00 -16.51
CA THR A 298 -7.40 -11.19 -16.91
C THR A 298 -7.35 -9.75 -16.41
N GLN A 299 -6.45 -9.42 -15.49
CA GLN A 299 -6.31 -8.11 -14.86
C GLN A 299 -5.18 -7.27 -15.49
N ASN A 300 -4.67 -7.70 -16.65
CA ASN A 300 -3.56 -7.02 -17.32
C ASN A 300 -3.95 -5.56 -17.65
N GLN A 301 -3.27 -4.63 -17.01
CA GLN A 301 -3.39 -3.18 -17.25
C GLN A 301 -2.28 -2.65 -18.18
N GLY A 302 -1.58 -3.53 -18.89
CA GLY A 302 -0.50 -3.16 -19.79
C GLY A 302 0.59 -2.35 -19.07
N TYR A 303 0.85 -1.15 -19.54
CA TYR A 303 1.85 -0.24 -18.96
C TYR A 303 1.47 0.32 -17.57
N GLY A 304 0.25 0.09 -17.09
CA GLY A 304 -0.21 0.58 -15.79
C GLY A 304 0.14 -0.30 -14.60
N THR A 305 0.89 -1.37 -14.77
CA THR A 305 1.28 -2.22 -13.63
C THR A 305 2.50 -1.64 -12.90
N PHE A 306 2.64 -2.00 -11.63
CA PHE A 306 3.82 -1.69 -10.85
C PHE A 306 5.11 -2.19 -11.54
N LEU A 307 5.11 -3.45 -11.98
CA LEU A 307 6.27 -4.03 -12.63
C LEU A 307 6.55 -3.45 -14.02
N ALA A 308 5.55 -2.95 -14.75
CA ALA A 308 5.79 -2.22 -15.99
C ALA A 308 6.65 -0.96 -15.75
N THR A 309 6.52 -0.37 -14.57
CA THR A 309 7.28 0.82 -14.19
C THR A 309 8.66 0.49 -13.63
N TYR A 310 8.77 -0.61 -12.88
CA TYR A 310 9.97 -0.90 -12.09
C TYR A 310 10.88 -1.98 -12.64
N SER A 311 10.33 -2.97 -13.34
CA SER A 311 11.16 -4.06 -13.79
C SER A 311 12.09 -3.62 -14.90
N THR A 312 13.33 -4.06 -14.83
CA THR A 312 14.35 -3.80 -15.86
C THR A 312 14.32 -4.81 -16.99
N ASN A 313 13.54 -5.88 -16.87
CA ASN A 313 13.44 -6.95 -17.85
C ASN A 313 12.10 -7.01 -18.61
N PHE A 314 11.31 -5.96 -18.59
CA PHE A 314 10.09 -5.87 -19.39
C PHE A 314 10.38 -5.13 -20.71
N ASP A 315 10.19 -5.77 -21.85
CA ASP A 315 10.60 -5.29 -23.18
C ASP A 315 10.04 -3.92 -23.59
N ASN A 316 8.93 -3.51 -23.03
CA ASN A 316 8.28 -2.22 -23.29
C ASN A 316 8.07 -1.44 -22.00
N GLY A 317 8.91 -1.67 -20.99
CA GLY A 317 8.78 -1.06 -19.68
C GLY A 317 9.12 0.43 -19.69
N TRP A 318 8.56 1.14 -18.73
CA TRP A 318 8.90 2.55 -18.51
C TRP A 318 10.37 2.74 -18.13
N GLN A 319 11.06 1.70 -17.68
CA GLN A 319 12.49 1.72 -17.38
C GLN A 319 13.35 2.13 -18.60
N ASP A 320 12.86 1.93 -19.81
CA ASP A 320 13.52 2.46 -21.02
C ASP A 320 13.53 4.00 -21.05
N HIS A 321 12.59 4.60 -20.31
CA HIS A 321 12.40 6.05 -20.25
C HIS A 321 12.75 6.64 -18.88
N PHE A 322 12.71 5.84 -17.81
CA PHE A 322 12.93 6.27 -16.43
C PHE A 322 13.85 5.29 -15.73
N ARG A 323 15.09 5.70 -15.51
CA ARG A 323 16.08 4.85 -14.85
C ARG A 323 16.32 5.34 -13.46
N PHE A 324 16.07 4.45 -12.53
CA PHE A 324 16.29 4.67 -11.12
C PHE A 324 17.55 3.95 -10.68
N ALA A 325 18.46 4.68 -10.07
CA ALA A 325 19.69 4.16 -9.48
C ALA A 325 19.64 4.25 -7.96
N VAL A 326 20.35 3.36 -7.30
CA VAL A 326 20.62 3.48 -5.87
C VAL A 326 21.66 4.56 -5.63
N ASN A 327 21.52 5.28 -4.53
CA ASN A 327 22.55 6.21 -4.09
C ASN A 327 23.82 5.44 -3.73
N ARG A 328 24.95 5.77 -4.39
CA ARG A 328 26.25 5.10 -4.17
C ARG A 328 26.70 5.14 -2.72
N ASN A 329 26.39 6.22 -1.99
CA ASN A 329 26.78 6.35 -0.58
C ASN A 329 26.22 5.23 0.31
N ILE A 330 25.04 4.67 -0.03
CA ILE A 330 24.50 3.53 0.72
C ILE A 330 24.93 2.20 0.11
N PHE A 331 24.99 2.10 -1.22
CA PHE A 331 25.42 0.89 -1.92
C PHE A 331 26.84 0.48 -1.54
N ASP A 332 27.77 1.43 -1.47
CA ASP A 332 29.18 1.19 -1.16
C ASP A 332 29.40 0.68 0.29
N GLN A 333 28.38 0.74 1.13
CA GLN A 333 28.40 0.18 2.49
C GLN A 333 28.00 -1.29 2.56
N LEU A 334 27.52 -1.87 1.46
CA LEU A 334 27.23 -3.31 1.38
C LEU A 334 28.53 -4.13 1.40
N GLY A 335 28.56 -5.18 2.21
CA GLY A 335 29.64 -6.17 2.19
C GLY A 335 29.77 -6.82 0.80
N THR A 336 30.97 -7.28 0.45
CA THR A 336 31.24 -7.87 -0.87
C THR A 336 30.41 -9.13 -1.15
N ASN A 337 30.06 -9.88 -0.10
CA ASN A 337 29.25 -11.09 -0.18
C ASN A 337 27.77 -10.87 0.19
N ASP A 338 27.36 -9.62 0.36
CA ASP A 338 25.96 -9.29 0.60
C ASP A 338 25.16 -9.50 -0.70
N VAL A 339 24.17 -10.40 -0.65
CA VAL A 339 23.36 -10.77 -1.81
C VAL A 339 22.61 -9.57 -2.39
N ARG A 340 22.28 -8.56 -1.56
CA ARG A 340 21.59 -7.34 -1.98
C ARG A 340 22.40 -6.50 -2.97
N ARG A 341 23.73 -6.70 -3.07
CA ARG A 341 24.53 -6.10 -4.13
C ARG A 341 24.01 -6.50 -5.51
N LYS A 342 23.51 -7.73 -5.68
CA LYS A 342 22.94 -8.24 -6.92
C LYS A 342 21.58 -7.63 -7.29
N TRP A 343 20.98 -6.80 -6.42
CA TRP A 343 19.80 -5.99 -6.75
C TRP A 343 20.13 -4.71 -7.54
N TRP A 344 21.44 -4.43 -7.70
CA TRP A 344 21.92 -3.23 -8.32
C TRP A 344 23.00 -3.54 -9.32
N TYR A 345 22.80 -3.12 -10.56
CA TYR A 345 23.83 -3.23 -11.57
C TYR A 345 24.86 -2.11 -11.41
N CYS A 346 26.12 -2.44 -11.16
CA CYS A 346 27.21 -1.50 -10.99
C CYS A 346 28.29 -1.79 -12.04
N TYR A 347 28.24 -1.06 -13.17
CA TYR A 347 29.10 -1.25 -14.34
C TYR A 347 30.59 -1.19 -14.02
N ASP A 348 31.00 -0.36 -13.09
CA ASP A 348 32.40 -0.16 -12.70
C ASP A 348 32.93 -1.22 -11.71
N GLN A 349 32.07 -1.99 -11.10
CA GLN A 349 32.43 -3.02 -10.10
C GLN A 349 32.10 -4.43 -10.55
N ASP A 350 31.01 -4.59 -11.27
CA ASP A 350 30.45 -5.86 -11.68
C ASP A 350 30.61 -6.01 -13.21
N GLN A 351 31.86 -6.21 -13.68
CA GLN A 351 32.07 -6.53 -15.11
C GLN A 351 31.50 -7.89 -15.52
N ASN A 352 31.04 -8.66 -14.55
CA ASN A 352 30.35 -9.91 -14.76
C ASN A 352 28.88 -9.75 -14.42
N ILE A 353 28.06 -9.51 -15.42
CA ILE A 353 26.63 -9.81 -15.32
C ILE A 353 26.56 -11.30 -14.97
N PRO A 354 25.86 -11.69 -13.87
CA PRO A 354 25.74 -13.10 -13.53
C PRO A 354 25.26 -13.90 -14.75
N GLU A 355 25.93 -15.03 -15.07
CA GLU A 355 25.55 -15.87 -16.20
C GLU A 355 24.11 -16.39 -16.12
N ASP A 356 23.54 -16.36 -14.91
CA ASP A 356 22.17 -16.74 -14.58
C ASP A 356 21.14 -15.60 -14.68
N VAL A 357 21.59 -14.38 -14.97
CA VAL A 357 20.65 -13.32 -15.35
C VAL A 357 20.06 -13.68 -16.70
N ASP A 358 18.77 -14.02 -16.70
CA ASP A 358 17.97 -14.37 -17.84
C ASP A 358 18.40 -13.59 -19.09
N ALA A 359 18.62 -14.29 -20.21
CA ALA A 359 19.08 -13.69 -21.48
C ALA A 359 18.22 -12.52 -21.95
N GLY A 360 16.96 -12.41 -21.47
CA GLY A 360 16.11 -11.24 -21.65
C GLY A 360 16.57 -9.98 -20.89
N TYR A 361 17.45 -10.12 -19.90
CA TYR A 361 17.99 -9.00 -19.13
C TYR A 361 19.15 -8.29 -19.84
N LEU A 362 19.99 -9.08 -20.49
CA LEU A 362 21.20 -8.59 -21.15
C LEU A 362 20.92 -7.60 -22.30
N PRO A 363 19.90 -7.79 -23.15
CA PRO A 363 19.61 -6.83 -24.22
C PRO A 363 19.17 -5.47 -23.72
N LEU A 364 18.45 -5.40 -22.59
CA LEU A 364 17.98 -4.14 -22.00
C LEU A 364 19.12 -3.37 -21.31
N ILE A 365 20.11 -4.07 -20.79
CA ILE A 365 21.28 -3.48 -20.15
C ILE A 365 22.41 -3.25 -21.17
N SER A 366 22.67 -4.22 -22.05
CA SER A 366 23.86 -4.23 -22.91
C SER A 366 23.62 -3.91 -24.38
N GLY A 367 22.38 -3.91 -24.84
CA GLY A 367 22.06 -3.85 -26.28
C GLY A 367 21.91 -2.44 -26.86
N THR A 368 21.75 -1.41 -26.03
CA THR A 368 21.54 -0.04 -26.49
C THR A 368 22.59 0.87 -25.88
N PRO A 369 23.58 1.36 -26.64
CA PRO A 369 24.59 2.28 -26.12
C PRO A 369 23.97 3.50 -25.46
N GLY A 370 24.39 3.80 -24.21
CA GLY A 370 23.88 4.90 -23.42
C GLY A 370 22.70 4.58 -22.49
N PHE A 371 22.34 3.31 -22.43
CA PHE A 371 21.24 2.84 -21.53
C PHE A 371 21.74 2.18 -20.24
N GLU A 372 23.01 1.95 -20.12
CA GLU A 372 23.62 1.38 -18.91
C GLU A 372 23.87 2.49 -17.89
N ILE A 373 23.34 2.33 -16.70
CA ILE A 373 23.63 3.23 -15.58
C ILE A 373 24.12 2.44 -14.38
N THR A 374 25.18 2.91 -13.78
CA THR A 374 25.68 2.35 -12.53
C THR A 374 24.66 2.52 -11.41
N GLY A 375 24.35 1.44 -10.70
CA GLY A 375 23.38 1.42 -9.63
C GLY A 375 21.94 1.25 -10.10
N GLN A 376 21.71 0.82 -11.35
CA GLN A 376 20.37 0.52 -11.86
C GLN A 376 19.69 -0.57 -11.04
N CYS A 377 18.39 -0.36 -10.72
CA CYS A 377 17.62 -1.32 -9.94
C CYS A 377 17.33 -2.59 -10.72
N MET A 378 17.67 -3.74 -10.15
CA MET A 378 17.37 -5.08 -10.64
C MET A 378 16.56 -5.91 -9.62
N LYS A 379 16.15 -5.31 -8.52
CA LYS A 379 15.39 -5.98 -7.46
C LYS A 379 14.06 -6.53 -7.96
N TYR A 380 13.35 -5.74 -8.79
CA TYR A 380 12.05 -6.13 -9.34
C TYR A 380 12.16 -6.61 -10.76
N ARG A 381 11.59 -7.77 -11.05
CA ARG A 381 11.58 -8.38 -12.37
C ARG A 381 10.20 -8.89 -12.73
N VAL A 382 9.82 -8.83 -14.02
CA VAL A 382 8.66 -9.56 -14.51
C VAL A 382 8.99 -11.03 -14.67
N GLN A 383 7.99 -11.90 -14.52
CA GLN A 383 8.15 -13.34 -14.75
C GLN A 383 8.34 -13.68 -16.23
N ASN A 384 7.88 -12.81 -17.14
CA ASN A 384 8.00 -12.94 -18.57
C ASN A 384 8.25 -11.57 -19.19
N HIS A 385 9.38 -11.37 -19.87
CA HIS A 385 9.78 -10.09 -20.44
C HIS A 385 8.79 -9.51 -21.47
N ALA A 386 7.99 -10.35 -22.13
CA ALA A 386 6.93 -9.90 -23.03
C ALA A 386 5.65 -9.45 -22.32
N SER A 387 5.59 -9.52 -20.99
CA SER A 387 4.41 -9.19 -20.19
C SER A 387 4.80 -8.49 -18.90
N SER A 388 4.11 -7.39 -18.58
CA SER A 388 4.30 -6.67 -17.30
C SER A 388 3.69 -7.38 -16.09
N LYS A 389 3.39 -8.66 -16.20
CA LYS A 389 2.75 -9.43 -15.14
C LYS A 389 3.73 -9.82 -14.06
N GLY A 390 3.24 -9.85 -12.85
CA GLY A 390 3.92 -10.32 -11.67
C GLY A 390 3.13 -9.89 -10.44
N ASP A 391 3.32 -10.63 -9.38
CA ASP A 391 2.66 -10.38 -8.11
C ASP A 391 3.22 -9.12 -7.45
N VAL A 392 2.47 -8.55 -6.53
CA VAL A 392 2.77 -7.24 -5.96
C VAL A 392 2.95 -7.33 -4.45
N LEU A 393 4.12 -6.96 -3.98
CA LEU A 393 4.47 -6.93 -2.55
C LEU A 393 3.96 -5.66 -1.87
N ILE A 394 3.40 -5.79 -0.65
CA ILE A 394 2.99 -4.68 0.21
C ILE A 394 3.71 -4.70 1.57
N MET A 395 3.96 -5.88 2.11
CA MET A 395 4.63 -6.07 3.40
C MET A 395 5.36 -7.40 3.47
N ARG A 396 6.55 -7.39 4.03
CA ARG A 396 7.34 -8.61 4.24
C ARG A 396 7.96 -8.68 5.63
N LEU A 397 8.34 -9.88 6.01
CA LEU A 397 8.79 -10.22 7.35
C LEU A 397 10.06 -9.47 7.77
N GLY A 398 10.98 -9.25 6.82
CA GLY A 398 12.23 -8.50 7.07
C GLY A 398 11.98 -7.12 7.66
N GLU A 399 10.93 -6.42 7.19
CA GLU A 399 10.56 -5.12 7.74
C GLU A 399 10.20 -5.20 9.23
N MET A 400 9.51 -6.25 9.65
CA MET A 400 9.13 -6.43 11.05
C MET A 400 10.34 -6.61 11.96
N TYR A 401 11.37 -7.31 11.47
CA TYR A 401 12.64 -7.41 12.20
C TYR A 401 13.35 -6.07 12.33
N TYR A 402 13.33 -5.22 11.30
CA TYR A 402 13.92 -3.88 11.39
C TYR A 402 13.13 -2.98 12.35
N ILE A 403 11.80 -3.03 12.34
CA ILE A 403 10.98 -2.29 13.31
C ILE A 403 11.25 -2.76 14.73
N GLN A 404 11.35 -4.08 14.95
CA GLN A 404 11.67 -4.64 16.25
C GLN A 404 13.05 -4.18 16.73
N ALA A 405 14.08 -4.29 15.88
CA ALA A 405 15.44 -3.90 16.23
C ALA A 405 15.55 -2.41 16.57
N GLU A 406 14.91 -1.55 15.77
CA GLU A 406 14.85 -0.11 16.03
C GLU A 406 14.15 0.18 17.36
N ALA A 407 12.99 -0.42 17.58
CA ALA A 407 12.23 -0.22 18.82
C ALA A 407 13.00 -0.71 20.07
N GLU A 408 13.70 -1.83 19.97
CA GLU A 408 14.57 -2.35 21.04
C GLU A 408 15.73 -1.38 21.33
N ALA A 409 16.44 -0.91 20.28
CA ALA A 409 17.55 0.02 20.44
C ALA A 409 17.11 1.36 21.05
N ARG A 410 15.97 1.91 20.58
CA ARG A 410 15.38 3.16 21.12
C ARG A 410 14.97 3.06 22.59
N GLN A 411 14.78 1.87 23.11
CA GLN A 411 14.51 1.60 24.52
C GLN A 411 15.78 1.29 25.34
N GLY A 412 16.97 1.37 24.74
CA GLY A 412 18.24 1.01 25.40
C GLY A 412 18.43 -0.50 25.59
N LYS A 413 17.67 -1.33 24.86
CA LYS A 413 17.79 -2.80 24.88
C LYS A 413 18.81 -3.27 23.83
N ASP A 414 20.02 -2.69 23.88
CA ASP A 414 21.03 -2.85 22.83
C ASP A 414 21.34 -4.31 22.49
N ALA A 415 21.51 -5.18 23.49
CA ALA A 415 21.81 -6.60 23.25
C ALA A 415 20.69 -7.35 22.51
N ALA A 416 19.42 -6.99 22.76
CA ALA A 416 18.29 -7.53 22.02
C ALA A 416 18.28 -7.01 20.58
N ALA A 417 18.43 -5.69 20.39
CA ALA A 417 18.49 -5.05 19.09
C ALA A 417 19.63 -5.59 18.20
N GLN A 418 20.81 -5.79 18.78
CA GLN A 418 21.96 -6.44 18.10
C GLN A 418 21.60 -7.84 17.59
N THR A 419 20.93 -8.64 18.43
CA THR A 419 20.52 -10.01 18.08
C THR A 419 19.44 -9.99 17.01
N THR A 420 18.46 -9.10 17.12
CA THR A 420 17.38 -8.94 16.14
C THR A 420 17.94 -8.51 14.78
N LEU A 421 18.82 -7.49 14.75
CA LEU A 421 19.49 -7.04 13.54
C LEU A 421 20.34 -8.16 12.92
N TYR A 422 21.12 -8.86 13.73
CA TYR A 422 21.92 -9.99 13.25
C TYR A 422 21.05 -11.06 12.60
N THR A 423 19.91 -11.39 13.20
CA THR A 423 18.99 -12.41 12.68
C THR A 423 18.54 -12.11 11.25
N VAL A 424 18.17 -10.87 10.95
CA VAL A 424 17.70 -10.52 9.60
C VAL A 424 18.87 -10.31 8.64
N VAL A 425 19.93 -9.58 9.02
CA VAL A 425 21.01 -9.24 8.10
C VAL A 425 21.85 -10.46 7.72
N LYS A 426 22.05 -11.41 8.66
CA LYS A 426 22.78 -12.65 8.39
C LYS A 426 22.17 -13.49 7.26
N THR A 427 20.88 -13.37 7.00
CA THR A 427 20.23 -14.04 5.87
C THR A 427 20.50 -13.33 4.53
N ARG A 428 20.94 -12.09 4.55
CA ARG A 428 21.31 -11.29 3.37
C ARG A 428 22.81 -11.32 3.10
N ASP A 429 23.61 -11.29 4.15
CA ASP A 429 25.06 -11.26 4.11
C ASP A 429 25.63 -12.38 5.01
N ALA A 430 26.17 -13.41 4.36
CA ALA A 430 26.74 -14.55 5.07
C ALA A 430 27.96 -14.18 5.91
N ASP A 431 28.63 -13.08 5.63
CA ASP A 431 29.80 -12.61 6.37
C ASP A 431 29.43 -11.62 7.50
N PHE A 432 28.16 -11.22 7.57
CA PHE A 432 27.72 -10.29 8.61
C PHE A 432 27.97 -10.86 10.01
N VAL A 433 28.65 -10.08 10.82
CA VAL A 433 28.91 -10.41 12.23
C VAL A 433 27.96 -9.66 13.14
N GLN A 434 27.64 -10.26 14.28
CA GLN A 434 26.76 -9.62 15.25
C GLN A 434 27.30 -8.26 15.64
N PRO A 435 26.49 -7.20 15.56
CA PRO A 435 26.89 -5.86 15.97
C PRO A 435 27.31 -5.80 17.43
N THR A 436 28.27 -4.92 17.73
CA THR A 436 28.69 -4.58 19.07
C THR A 436 28.42 -3.12 19.42
N GLU A 437 27.93 -2.35 18.46
CA GLU A 437 27.53 -0.96 18.62
C GLU A 437 26.35 -0.86 19.61
N THR A 438 26.25 0.27 20.29
CA THR A 438 25.21 0.59 21.27
C THR A 438 24.64 1.98 21.03
N GLY A 439 23.46 2.29 21.55
CA GLY A 439 22.84 3.61 21.46
C GLY A 439 22.69 4.10 20.02
N ASP A 440 23.03 5.36 19.76
CA ASP A 440 22.83 5.98 18.44
C ASP A 440 23.59 5.26 17.32
N ALA A 441 24.79 4.76 17.57
CA ALA A 441 25.56 4.01 16.58
C ALA A 441 24.88 2.71 16.14
N LEU A 442 24.20 2.03 17.07
CA LEU A 442 23.40 0.84 16.76
C LEU A 442 22.15 1.22 15.94
N ILE A 443 21.49 2.31 16.30
CA ILE A 443 20.32 2.83 15.57
C ILE A 443 20.71 3.18 14.12
N GLU A 444 21.81 3.90 13.90
CA GLU A 444 22.31 4.21 12.57
C GLU A 444 22.60 2.94 11.75
N LYS A 445 23.18 1.92 12.38
CA LYS A 445 23.43 0.64 11.72
C LYS A 445 22.12 -0.07 11.34
N ILE A 446 21.11 -0.05 12.20
CA ILE A 446 19.78 -0.58 11.91
C ILE A 446 19.16 0.16 10.72
N PHE A 447 19.21 1.49 10.70
CA PHE A 447 18.71 2.29 9.59
C PHE A 447 19.43 1.99 8.28
N LEU A 448 20.75 1.85 8.30
CA LEU A 448 21.51 1.48 7.12
C LEU A 448 20.96 0.18 6.49
N HIS A 449 20.86 -0.88 7.29
CA HIS A 449 20.39 -2.17 6.78
C HIS A 449 18.91 -2.16 6.39
N LYS A 450 18.07 -1.41 7.11
CA LYS A 450 16.66 -1.17 6.78
C LYS A 450 16.52 -0.49 5.40
N ARG A 451 17.28 0.59 5.16
CA ARG A 451 17.33 1.33 3.90
C ARG A 451 17.73 0.43 2.74
N LEU A 452 18.83 -0.31 2.89
CA LEU A 452 19.37 -1.21 1.86
C LEU A 452 18.41 -2.36 1.52
N ASP A 453 17.69 -2.87 2.51
CA ASP A 453 16.79 -4.01 2.33
C ASP A 453 15.43 -3.58 1.77
N LEU A 454 14.82 -2.50 2.31
CA LEU A 454 13.46 -2.08 1.99
C LEU A 454 13.38 -1.02 0.87
N LEU A 455 14.44 -0.84 0.11
CA LEU A 455 14.49 0.10 -1.00
C LEU A 455 13.39 -0.22 -2.03
N PHE A 456 12.69 0.78 -2.54
CA PHE A 456 11.51 0.72 -3.40
C PHE A 456 10.25 0.08 -2.76
N GLU A 457 10.19 0.02 -1.43
CA GLU A 457 9.01 -0.45 -0.70
C GLU A 457 8.25 0.72 -0.01
N GLY A 458 8.65 1.97 -0.25
CA GLY A 458 7.98 3.18 0.23
C GLY A 458 8.22 3.49 1.71
N VAL A 459 9.30 2.96 2.28
CA VAL A 459 9.57 3.06 3.74
C VAL A 459 10.44 4.29 4.07
N ARG A 460 11.48 4.55 3.28
CA ARG A 460 12.51 5.53 3.60
C ARG A 460 11.98 6.94 3.82
N PHE A 461 11.04 7.39 2.99
CA PHE A 461 10.45 8.74 3.12
C PHE A 461 9.88 9.01 4.51
N PHE A 462 9.27 8.01 5.13
CA PHE A 462 8.68 8.13 6.47
C PHE A 462 9.71 7.98 7.59
N ASP A 463 10.88 7.43 7.31
CA ASP A 463 11.99 7.30 8.27
C ASP A 463 12.84 8.58 8.37
N MET A 464 12.82 9.45 7.35
CA MET A 464 13.49 10.77 7.36
C MET A 464 12.76 11.75 8.27
#